data_f366af13f198e68cb3426ff92304948a
#
_entry.id   f366af13f198e68cb3426ff92304948a
#
_cell.length_a   1.000
_cell.length_b   1.000
_cell.length_c   1.000
_cell.angle_alpha   90.00
_cell.angle_beta   90.00
_cell.angle_gamma   90.00
#
_symmetry.space_group_name_H-M   'P 1'
#
loop_
_entity.id
_entity.type
_entity.pdbx_description
1 polymer ?
#
loop_
_entity_poly.entity_id
_entity_poly.type
_entity_poly.pdbx_seq_one_letter_code
_entity_poly.pdbx_strand_id
1 'polypeptide(L)'
;MKLQRTILAALLIVAAIVPAAMTAKNVKLPKVYMFGFAASFNDTIVHFTDVQAVDSVWMDSKTHFLLGRENYSNMLRNYLDQQLQMPHRTCIVIFDKNLKRVQKKYLKMKKLYTAEGKKVKNHNDIRMIATSEF
;
A
#
# COMPACT_ATOMS: atom_id res chain seq x y z
N MET A 1 46.23 -12.46 -32.22
CA MET A 1 44.95 -12.52 -32.92
C MET A 1 43.89 -13.35 -32.20
N LYS A 2 44.23 -14.47 -31.61
CA LYS A 2 43.25 -15.26 -30.81
C LYS A 2 42.77 -14.58 -29.52
N LEU A 3 43.59 -13.73 -28.89
CA LEU A 3 43.28 -12.98 -27.68
C LEU A 3 42.25 -11.83 -27.93
N GLN A 4 42.28 -11.21 -29.12
CA GLN A 4 41.30 -10.15 -29.45
C GLN A 4 39.90 -10.70 -29.69
N ARG A 5 39.77 -11.91 -30.23
CA ARG A 5 38.46 -12.55 -30.44
C ARG A 5 37.82 -13.00 -29.16
N THR A 6 38.61 -13.48 -28.20
CA THR A 6 38.09 -13.89 -26.88
C THR A 6 37.68 -12.71 -25.99
N ILE A 7 38.39 -11.58 -26.11
CA ILE A 7 38.05 -10.35 -25.36
C ILE A 7 36.76 -9.74 -25.92
N LEU A 8 36.53 -9.75 -27.21
CA LEU A 8 35.32 -9.27 -27.88
C LEU A 8 34.08 -10.13 -27.49
N ALA A 9 34.26 -11.44 -27.43
CA ALA A 9 33.19 -12.35 -27.02
C ALA A 9 32.81 -12.16 -25.56
N ALA A 10 33.77 -11.94 -24.68
CA ALA A 10 33.53 -11.68 -23.24
C ALA A 10 32.82 -10.33 -23.03
N LEU A 11 33.15 -9.30 -23.77
CA LEU A 11 32.49 -7.99 -23.72
C LEU A 11 31.03 -8.05 -24.19
N LEU A 12 30.72 -8.84 -25.20
CA LEU A 12 29.37 -9.04 -25.70
C LEU A 12 28.46 -9.77 -24.68
N ILE A 13 29.01 -10.71 -23.92
CA ILE A 13 28.25 -11.45 -22.90
C ILE A 13 27.93 -10.55 -21.74
N VAL A 14 28.81 -9.67 -21.30
CA VAL A 14 28.56 -8.72 -20.19
C VAL A 14 27.51 -7.67 -20.59
N ALA A 15 27.49 -7.22 -21.83
CA ALA A 15 26.52 -6.25 -22.34
C ALA A 15 25.09 -6.83 -22.43
N ALA A 16 24.93 -8.15 -22.59
CA ALA A 16 23.63 -8.79 -22.71
C ALA A 16 22.94 -9.03 -21.37
N ILE A 17 23.67 -9.02 -20.25
CA ILE A 17 23.12 -9.31 -18.90
C ILE A 17 22.55 -8.05 -18.22
N VAL A 18 23.08 -6.86 -18.52
CA VAL A 18 22.76 -5.61 -17.85
C VAL A 18 21.31 -5.11 -18.08
N PRO A 19 20.68 -5.25 -19.27
CA PRO A 19 19.32 -4.71 -19.48
C PRO A 19 18.21 -5.50 -18.78
N ALA A 20 18.38 -6.79 -18.54
CA ALA A 20 17.33 -7.64 -17.97
C ALA A 20 17.08 -7.42 -16.47
N ALA A 21 18.04 -6.83 -15.74
CA ALA A 21 17.96 -6.61 -14.31
C ALA A 21 17.24 -5.32 -13.89
N MET A 22 16.91 -4.43 -14.85
CA MET A 22 16.44 -3.06 -14.57
C MET A 22 14.95 -2.80 -14.86
N THR A 23 14.19 -3.76 -15.38
CA THR A 23 12.79 -3.56 -15.74
C THR A 23 11.86 -3.93 -14.58
N ALA A 24 11.41 -2.91 -13.84
CA ALA A 24 10.27 -3.03 -12.96
C ALA A 24 8.97 -2.98 -13.79
N LYS A 25 8.03 -3.86 -13.54
CA LYS A 25 6.71 -3.89 -14.19
C LYS A 25 5.60 -3.73 -13.18
N ASN A 26 4.58 -2.98 -13.55
CA ASN A 26 3.34 -2.92 -12.79
C ASN A 26 2.53 -4.19 -13.06
N VAL A 27 2.08 -4.81 -11.99
CA VAL A 27 1.27 -6.03 -12.06
C VAL A 27 -0.12 -5.74 -11.50
N LYS A 28 -1.13 -6.14 -12.26
CA LYS A 28 -2.51 -6.04 -11.81
C LYS A 28 -2.85 -7.24 -10.93
N LEU A 29 -3.32 -6.97 -9.73
CA LEU A 29 -3.80 -7.99 -8.81
C LEU A 29 -5.32 -8.06 -8.85
N PRO A 30 -5.90 -9.29 -8.91
CA PRO A 30 -7.36 -9.43 -8.94
C PRO A 30 -8.01 -8.91 -7.67
N LYS A 31 -7.35 -9.07 -6.52
CA LYS A 31 -7.89 -8.66 -5.23
C LYS A 31 -6.78 -8.42 -4.21
N VAL A 32 -6.91 -7.37 -3.42
CA VAL A 32 -6.17 -7.17 -2.18
C VAL A 32 -7.14 -6.83 -1.05
N TYR A 33 -6.70 -7.02 0.17
CA TYR A 33 -7.44 -6.64 1.37
C TYR A 33 -6.74 -5.46 2.01
N MET A 34 -7.51 -4.50 2.48
CA MET A 34 -6.96 -3.28 3.09
C MET A 34 -7.86 -2.73 4.17
N PHE A 35 -7.28 -1.93 5.04
CA PHE A 35 -8.00 -1.06 5.95
C PHE A 35 -7.27 0.28 6.07
N GLY A 36 -8.03 1.32 6.36
CA GLY A 36 -7.50 2.64 6.62
C GLY A 36 -7.37 2.92 8.11
N PHE A 37 -6.38 3.71 8.46
CA PHE A 37 -6.12 4.18 9.81
C PHE A 37 -5.85 5.68 9.78
N ALA A 38 -6.39 6.40 10.76
CA ALA A 38 -6.15 7.83 10.88
C ALA A 38 -5.96 8.23 12.34
N ALA A 39 -5.02 9.13 12.57
CA ALA A 39 -4.72 9.68 13.88
C ALA A 39 -4.34 11.15 13.78
N SER A 40 -4.48 11.88 14.89
CA SER A 40 -4.07 13.27 15.01
C SER A 40 -3.25 13.44 16.29
N PHE A 41 -2.33 14.40 16.25
CA PHE A 41 -1.60 14.80 17.45
C PHE A 41 -2.43 15.68 18.40
N ASN A 42 -3.56 16.19 17.92
CA ASN A 42 -4.40 17.15 18.66
C ASN A 42 -5.43 16.49 19.58
N ASP A 43 -5.66 15.19 19.42
CA ASP A 43 -6.59 14.44 20.27
C ASP A 43 -6.14 13.00 20.49
N THR A 44 -6.90 12.24 21.25
CA THR A 44 -6.60 10.85 21.61
C THR A 44 -7.43 9.84 20.82
N ILE A 45 -8.11 10.28 19.76
CA ILE A 45 -8.99 9.45 18.96
C ILE A 45 -8.22 8.89 17.76
N VAL A 46 -8.30 7.59 17.56
CA VAL A 46 -7.81 6.91 16.36
C VAL A 46 -8.98 6.33 15.58
N HIS A 47 -8.93 6.41 14.27
CA HIS A 47 -9.98 5.98 13.37
C HIS A 47 -9.52 4.77 12.57
N PHE A 48 -10.40 3.78 12.43
CA PHE A 48 -10.17 2.61 11.59
C PHE A 48 -11.35 2.45 10.63
N THR A 49 -11.08 2.11 9.39
CA THR A 49 -12.10 1.53 8.52
C THR A 49 -12.24 0.04 8.83
N ASP A 50 -13.28 -0.60 8.33
CA ASP A 50 -13.32 -2.06 8.30
C ASP A 50 -12.26 -2.62 7.32
N VAL A 51 -11.93 -3.89 7.48
CA VAL A 51 -11.10 -4.60 6.50
C VAL A 51 -11.94 -4.85 5.26
N GLN A 52 -11.45 -4.42 4.10
CA GLN A 52 -12.18 -4.43 2.83
C GLN A 52 -11.40 -5.18 1.77
N ALA A 53 -12.12 -5.87 0.90
CA ALA A 53 -11.57 -6.41 -0.34
C ALA A 53 -11.67 -5.35 -1.43
N VAL A 54 -10.57 -5.09 -2.12
CA VAL A 54 -10.53 -4.17 -3.27
C VAL A 54 -10.02 -4.93 -4.48
N ASP A 55 -10.81 -4.93 -5.53
CA ASP A 55 -10.53 -5.65 -6.76
C ASP A 55 -9.72 -4.80 -7.73
N SER A 56 -8.96 -5.47 -8.59
CA SER A 56 -8.29 -4.84 -9.73
C SER A 56 -7.31 -3.72 -9.33
N VAL A 57 -6.46 -3.98 -8.36
CA VAL A 57 -5.42 -3.05 -7.93
C VAL A 57 -4.10 -3.31 -8.64
N TRP A 58 -3.26 -2.30 -8.73
CA TRP A 58 -1.94 -2.37 -9.32
C TRP A 58 -0.84 -2.37 -8.28
N MET A 59 0.19 -3.15 -8.52
CA MET A 59 1.36 -3.26 -7.65
C MET A 59 2.64 -3.22 -8.46
N ASP A 60 3.67 -2.57 -7.92
CA ASP A 60 5.01 -2.65 -8.47
C ASP A 60 5.60 -4.03 -8.20
N SER A 61 6.01 -4.74 -9.27
CA SER A 61 6.52 -6.11 -9.16
C SER A 61 7.85 -6.22 -8.43
N LYS A 62 8.63 -5.15 -8.40
CA LYS A 62 9.95 -5.10 -7.78
C LYS A 62 9.88 -4.73 -6.30
N THR A 63 9.15 -3.69 -5.96
CA THR A 63 9.06 -3.17 -4.59
C THR A 63 7.91 -3.78 -3.82
N HIS A 64 6.93 -4.40 -4.49
CA HIS A 64 5.68 -4.89 -3.94
C HIS A 64 4.83 -3.79 -3.29
N PHE A 65 5.04 -2.54 -3.69
CA PHE A 65 4.24 -1.42 -3.24
C PHE A 65 2.95 -1.33 -4.03
N LEU A 66 1.86 -1.05 -3.33
CA LEU A 66 0.58 -0.76 -3.93
C LEU A 66 0.64 0.58 -4.65
N LEU A 67 0.33 0.59 -5.94
CA LEU A 67 0.25 1.81 -6.71
C LEU A 67 -1.01 2.60 -6.31
N GLY A 68 -0.85 3.91 -6.23
CA GLY A 68 -1.96 4.76 -5.80
C GLY A 68 -2.28 4.73 -4.31
N ARG A 69 -1.35 4.31 -3.46
CA ARG A 69 -1.53 4.33 -2.00
C ARG A 69 -2.03 5.66 -1.47
N GLU A 70 -1.52 6.74 -2.02
CA GLU A 70 -1.93 8.09 -1.64
C GLU A 70 -3.41 8.35 -1.95
N ASN A 71 -3.92 7.80 -3.04
CA ASN A 71 -5.34 7.94 -3.39
C ASN A 71 -6.24 7.26 -2.37
N TYR A 72 -5.87 6.07 -1.91
CA TYR A 72 -6.63 5.38 -0.86
C TYR A 72 -6.58 6.13 0.47
N SER A 73 -5.42 6.64 0.84
CA SER A 73 -5.27 7.48 2.04
C SER A 73 -6.07 8.77 1.92
N ASN A 74 -6.12 9.38 0.74
CA ASN A 74 -6.91 10.58 0.47
C ASN A 74 -8.42 10.31 0.52
N MET A 75 -8.88 9.14 0.11
CA MET A 75 -10.29 8.76 0.27
C MET A 75 -10.70 8.81 1.73
N LEU A 76 -9.87 8.24 2.61
CA LEU A 76 -10.12 8.29 4.04
C LEU A 76 -10.03 9.73 4.59
N ARG A 77 -9.02 10.48 4.17
CA ARG A 77 -8.84 11.87 4.60
C ARG A 77 -10.05 12.73 4.21
N ASN A 78 -10.51 12.61 2.98
CA ASN A 78 -11.67 13.37 2.49
C ASN A 78 -12.95 12.97 3.23
N TYR A 79 -13.13 11.71 3.52
CA TYR A 79 -14.26 11.23 4.29
C TYR A 79 -14.26 11.83 5.70
N LEU A 80 -13.14 11.81 6.40
CA LEU A 80 -13.03 12.38 7.75
C LEU A 80 -13.19 13.90 7.74
N ASP A 81 -12.61 14.57 6.76
CA ASP A 81 -12.66 16.04 6.65
C ASP A 81 -14.05 16.54 6.25
N GLN A 82 -14.61 16.01 5.17
CA GLN A 82 -15.83 16.55 4.56
C GLN A 82 -17.11 15.99 5.18
N GLN A 83 -17.13 14.72 5.54
CA GLN A 83 -18.34 14.07 6.05
C GLN A 83 -18.44 14.08 7.57
N LEU A 84 -17.32 13.97 8.25
CA LEU A 84 -17.29 13.96 9.73
C LEU A 84 -16.71 15.22 10.33
N GLN A 85 -16.28 16.17 9.50
CA GLN A 85 -15.70 17.45 9.95
C GLN A 85 -14.52 17.26 10.92
N MET A 86 -13.66 16.30 10.60
CA MET A 86 -12.46 15.96 11.37
C MET A 86 -11.19 16.17 10.53
N PRO A 87 -10.78 17.43 10.28
CA PRO A 87 -9.60 17.73 9.47
C PRO A 87 -8.29 17.46 10.20
N HIS A 88 -7.18 17.58 9.47
CA HIS A 88 -5.81 17.55 10.01
C HIS A 88 -5.41 16.22 10.64
N ARG A 89 -5.88 15.11 10.06
CA ARG A 89 -5.48 13.78 10.47
C ARG A 89 -4.49 13.16 9.50
N THR A 90 -3.54 12.44 10.05
CA THR A 90 -2.64 11.61 9.24
C THR A 90 -3.35 10.30 8.91
N CYS A 91 -3.50 10.02 7.62
CA CYS A 91 -4.21 8.85 7.13
C CYS A 91 -3.24 7.92 6.41
N ILE A 92 -3.30 6.64 6.74
CA ILE A 92 -2.53 5.59 6.08
C ILE A 92 -3.44 4.43 5.70
N VAL A 93 -2.99 3.63 4.74
CA VAL A 93 -3.68 2.40 4.33
C VAL A 93 -2.73 1.23 4.46
N ILE A 94 -3.20 0.17 5.08
CA ILE A 94 -2.48 -1.08 5.25
C ILE A 94 -3.15 -2.12 4.37
N PHE A 95 -2.36 -2.85 3.60
CA PHE A 95 -2.86 -3.79 2.62
C PHE A 95 -2.02 -5.06 2.59
N ASP A 96 -2.62 -6.15 2.13
CA ASP A 96 -1.96 -7.42 1.84
C ASP A 96 -2.85 -8.24 0.90
N LYS A 97 -2.24 -9.13 0.14
CA LYS A 97 -2.96 -10.11 -0.68
C LYS A 97 -3.71 -11.14 0.17
N ASN A 98 -3.26 -11.39 1.39
CA ASN A 98 -3.78 -12.39 2.29
C ASN A 98 -4.68 -11.74 3.34
N LEU A 99 -5.95 -12.13 3.36
CA LEU A 99 -6.94 -11.61 4.31
C LEU A 99 -6.53 -11.84 5.76
N LYS A 100 -6.03 -13.02 6.09
CA LYS A 100 -5.64 -13.35 7.48
C LYS A 100 -4.53 -12.45 7.99
N ARG A 101 -3.57 -12.09 7.12
CA ARG A 101 -2.49 -11.16 7.50
C ARG A 101 -3.01 -9.76 7.77
N VAL A 102 -3.91 -9.27 6.95
CA VAL A 102 -4.53 -7.95 7.15
C VAL A 102 -5.35 -7.93 8.43
N GLN A 103 -6.17 -8.95 8.65
CA GLN A 103 -6.96 -9.08 9.88
C GLN A 103 -6.08 -9.13 11.13
N LYS A 104 -4.96 -9.85 11.07
CA LYS A 104 -4.00 -9.93 12.18
C LYS A 104 -3.39 -8.56 12.49
N LYS A 105 -2.97 -7.81 11.47
CA LYS A 105 -2.45 -6.44 11.62
C LYS A 105 -3.51 -5.51 12.20
N TYR A 106 -4.73 -5.62 11.71
CA TYR A 106 -5.86 -4.82 12.16
C TYR A 106 -6.14 -5.00 13.66
N LEU A 107 -6.24 -6.24 14.10
CA LEU A 107 -6.47 -6.55 15.51
C LEU A 107 -5.29 -6.12 16.39
N LYS A 108 -4.08 -6.33 15.91
CA LYS A 108 -2.86 -5.92 16.63
C LYS A 108 -2.79 -4.42 16.81
N MET A 109 -3.08 -3.64 15.79
CA MET A 109 -3.09 -2.18 15.86
C MET A 109 -4.17 -1.66 16.81
N LYS A 110 -5.39 -2.20 16.73
CA LYS A 110 -6.46 -1.83 17.65
C LYS A 110 -6.08 -2.09 19.10
N LYS A 111 -5.50 -3.24 19.36
CA LYS A 111 -5.06 -3.63 20.71
C LYS A 111 -3.98 -2.70 21.25
N LEU A 112 -3.00 -2.36 20.40
CA LEU A 112 -1.91 -1.46 20.74
C LEU A 112 -2.42 -0.07 21.13
N TYR A 113 -3.26 0.54 20.31
CA TYR A 113 -3.77 1.88 20.56
C TYR A 113 -4.74 1.91 21.74
N THR A 114 -5.55 0.88 21.94
CA THR A 114 -6.40 0.76 23.11
C THR A 114 -5.56 0.67 24.40
N ALA A 115 -4.45 -0.08 24.37
CA ALA A 115 -3.54 -0.20 25.51
C ALA A 115 -2.83 1.12 25.82
N GLU A 116 -2.61 1.98 24.83
CA GLU A 116 -2.05 3.33 25.01
C GLU A 116 -3.08 4.35 25.52
N GLY A 117 -4.31 3.94 25.78
CA GLY A 117 -5.38 4.83 26.22
C GLY A 117 -6.06 5.64 25.11
N LYS A 118 -5.83 5.27 23.85
CA LYS A 118 -6.49 5.91 22.71
C LYS A 118 -7.93 5.41 22.57
N LYS A 119 -8.81 6.30 22.16
CA LYS A 119 -10.19 5.95 21.84
C LYS A 119 -10.27 5.50 20.39
N VAL A 120 -10.68 4.26 20.17
CA VAL A 120 -10.84 3.68 18.84
C VAL A 120 -12.24 3.92 18.30
N LYS A 121 -12.34 4.54 17.12
CA LYS A 121 -13.58 4.67 16.36
C LYS A 121 -13.51 3.87 15.08
N ASN A 122 -14.57 3.10 14.82
CA ASN A 122 -14.70 2.29 13.62
C ASN A 122 -15.62 2.97 12.61
N HIS A 123 -15.23 2.98 11.34
CA HIS A 123 -15.99 3.57 10.24
C HIS A 123 -16.25 2.51 9.18
N ASN A 124 -17.48 2.01 9.12
CA ASN A 124 -17.88 0.98 8.16
C ASN A 124 -18.55 1.56 6.92
N ASP A 125 -18.75 2.87 6.89
CA ASP A 125 -19.47 3.55 5.81
C ASP A 125 -18.58 3.92 4.62
N ILE A 126 -17.28 4.01 4.84
CA ILE A 126 -16.33 4.33 3.77
C ILE A 126 -15.92 3.07 3.02
N ARG A 127 -15.95 3.12 1.68
CA ARG A 127 -15.49 2.05 0.80
C ARG A 127 -14.34 2.53 -0.06
N MET A 128 -13.26 1.75 -0.05
CA MET A 128 -12.09 2.00 -0.90
C MET A 128 -12.38 1.50 -2.31
N ILE A 129 -12.12 2.36 -3.29
CA ILE A 129 -12.33 2.07 -4.70
C ILE A 129 -10.98 2.03 -5.39
N ALA A 130 -10.74 0.98 -6.18
CA ALA A 130 -9.49 0.82 -6.90
C ALA A 130 -9.23 2.02 -7.84
N THR A 131 -8.01 2.49 -7.83
CA THR A 131 -7.56 3.56 -8.72
C THR A 131 -7.30 2.97 -10.10
N SER A 132 -7.90 3.53 -11.14
CA SER A 132 -8.06 2.88 -12.43
C SER A 132 -6.92 3.06 -13.42
N GLU A 133 -5.88 3.83 -13.15
CA GLU A 133 -4.86 4.08 -14.19
C GLU A 133 -3.46 4.24 -13.60
N PHE A 134 -2.59 3.36 -14.06
CA PHE A 134 -1.13 3.46 -13.90
C PHE A 134 -0.41 2.99 -15.15
#